data_679361141e0988d6e7614b0d16fe3be3
#
_entry.id   679361141e0988d6e7614b0d16fe3be3
#
_cell.length_a   1.000
_cell.length_b   1.000
_cell.length_c   1.000
_cell.angle_alpha   90.00
_cell.angle_beta   90.00
_cell.angle_gamma   90.00
#
_symmetry.space_group_name_H-M   'P 1'
#
loop_
_entity.id
_entity.type
_entity.pdbx_description
1 polymer ?
#
loop_
_entity_poly.entity_id
_entity_poly.type
_entity_poly.pdbx_seq_one_letter_code
_entity_poly.pdbx_strand_id
1 'polypeptide(L)'
;MAGCRNDLPPAATPGDAPERLLIIGQDLGAIRGYMDSNCCPRPAALTAYVDFFDILTEDDFGGLGINATGEPIDLEFDWDAGPVSAYKTATEFGVDSIAIGLSLTENEHPGKLARLVAGDFDDEIHQLAVLFAKIPGQVYLRIGYEFDGAWNKGYENQQNYIQAYRRIVDSLRSQRAANVQYVWQGSAAVVDDVIDKQHEDIYGWYPGDDYVDWMAFSWFMHADEQTSVEDSYSLPTPRQLADEILKLARAHAKPVMIAEASPQAFDLLRRTSANHSPIWDGPSGENEVSLSNQQIWEGWFAPMFDYLDSNRDVIYAVAYINANWDAQAMWGRPYENGYWGDSRLEVNDEIAARFTAEVAAWQFERD
;
A
#
# COMPACT_ATOMS: atom_id res chain seq x y z
N MET A 1 36.38 34.60 -4.69
CA MET A 1 35.14 33.99 -5.16
C MET A 1 35.41 32.51 -5.41
N ALA A 2 35.14 31.67 -4.45
CA ALA A 2 35.30 30.22 -4.55
C ALA A 2 33.88 29.65 -4.83
N GLY A 3 33.73 29.03 -6.00
CA GLY A 3 32.48 28.43 -6.39
C GLY A 3 32.23 27.11 -5.61
N CYS A 4 31.12 27.03 -4.90
CA CYS A 4 30.61 25.77 -4.38
C CYS A 4 30.22 24.89 -5.57
N ARG A 5 30.91 23.80 -5.78
CA ARG A 5 30.45 22.71 -6.62
C ARG A 5 29.40 21.95 -5.80
N ASN A 6 28.18 21.92 -6.28
CA ASN A 6 27.20 20.95 -5.84
C ASN A 6 27.62 19.58 -6.40
N ASP A 7 28.20 18.75 -5.55
CA ASP A 7 28.38 17.34 -5.85
C ASP A 7 27.04 16.66 -5.67
N LEU A 8 26.34 16.46 -6.79
CA LEU A 8 25.22 15.52 -6.87
C LEU A 8 25.75 14.11 -6.54
N PRO A 9 25.04 13.29 -5.78
CA PRO A 9 25.42 11.90 -5.59
C PRO A 9 25.56 11.22 -6.95
N PRO A 10 26.51 10.32 -7.13
CA PRO A 10 26.72 9.63 -8.41
C PRO A 10 25.47 8.85 -8.76
N ALA A 11 25.06 8.94 -10.03
CA ALA A 11 24.03 8.08 -10.59
C ALA A 11 24.39 6.60 -10.30
N ALA A 12 23.41 5.81 -9.87
CA ALA A 12 23.59 4.39 -9.61
C ALA A 12 24.28 3.73 -10.81
N THR A 13 25.34 3.00 -10.54
CA THR A 13 26.09 2.26 -11.55
C THR A 13 25.19 1.13 -12.10
N PRO A 14 25.22 0.82 -13.41
CA PRO A 14 24.55 -0.36 -13.95
C PRO A 14 25.22 -1.61 -13.35
N GLY A 15 24.60 -2.21 -12.35
CA GLY A 15 25.14 -3.36 -11.64
C GLY A 15 24.37 -3.74 -10.37
N ASP A 16 23.68 -2.78 -9.74
CA ASP A 16 22.89 -3.03 -8.55
C ASP A 16 21.39 -2.79 -8.85
N ALA A 17 20.75 -3.77 -9.49
CA ALA A 17 19.28 -3.82 -9.46
C ALA A 17 18.86 -3.92 -7.98
N PRO A 18 17.85 -3.14 -7.53
CA PRO A 18 17.38 -3.25 -6.16
C PRO A 18 16.97 -4.69 -5.84
N GLU A 19 17.26 -5.13 -4.61
CA GLU A 19 16.81 -6.44 -4.12
C GLU A 19 15.28 -6.51 -4.16
N ARG A 20 14.72 -7.67 -4.56
CA ARG A 20 13.27 -7.86 -4.60
C ARG A 20 12.71 -8.11 -3.21
N LEU A 21 11.78 -7.26 -2.80
CA LEU A 21 11.30 -7.20 -1.43
C LEU A 21 9.93 -7.85 -1.27
N LEU A 22 9.83 -8.86 -0.41
CA LEU A 22 8.56 -9.27 0.18
C LEU A 22 8.26 -8.37 1.38
N ILE A 23 7.09 -7.77 1.42
CA ILE A 23 6.58 -6.95 2.51
C ILE A 23 5.31 -7.63 3.03
N ILE A 24 5.06 -7.60 4.34
CA ILE A 24 3.86 -8.20 4.95
C ILE A 24 3.14 -7.14 5.78
N GLY A 25 1.83 -7.13 5.68
CA GLY A 25 0.95 -6.24 6.46
C GLY A 25 -0.47 -6.78 6.55
N GLN A 26 -1.40 -5.96 7.01
CA GLN A 26 -1.27 -4.50 7.19
C GLN A 26 -1.31 -4.04 8.67
N ASP A 27 -1.93 -4.77 9.54
CA ASP A 27 -2.12 -4.48 10.96
C ASP A 27 -1.24 -5.39 11.83
N LEU A 28 -1.09 -5.04 13.10
CA LEU A 28 -0.25 -5.78 14.03
C LEU A 28 -0.74 -7.21 14.27
N GLY A 29 -2.06 -7.46 14.21
CA GLY A 29 -2.64 -8.80 14.34
C GLY A 29 -2.27 -9.69 13.18
N ALA A 30 -2.42 -9.18 11.95
CA ALA A 30 -2.04 -9.84 10.72
C ALA A 30 -0.53 -10.17 10.67
N ILE A 31 0.31 -9.21 11.06
CA ILE A 31 1.77 -9.39 11.11
C ILE A 31 2.15 -10.44 12.17
N ARG A 32 1.57 -10.39 13.38
CA ARG A 32 1.82 -11.39 14.44
C ARG A 32 1.46 -12.79 13.96
N GLY A 33 0.26 -12.98 13.38
CA GLY A 33 -0.17 -14.26 12.83
C GLY A 33 0.82 -14.83 11.82
N TYR A 34 1.22 -14.02 10.84
CA TYR A 34 2.21 -14.40 9.83
C TYR A 34 3.56 -14.78 10.45
N MET A 35 4.13 -13.92 11.31
CA MET A 35 5.46 -14.11 11.88
C MET A 35 5.52 -15.29 12.85
N ASP A 36 4.49 -15.50 13.68
CA ASP A 36 4.43 -16.58 14.66
C ASP A 36 4.23 -17.95 14.00
N SER A 37 3.52 -18.01 12.87
CA SER A 37 3.24 -19.25 12.15
C SER A 37 4.49 -19.90 11.57
N ASN A 38 5.49 -19.12 11.19
CA ASN A 38 6.68 -19.55 10.46
C ASN A 38 6.36 -20.36 9.17
N CYS A 39 5.17 -20.18 8.59
CA CYS A 39 4.72 -20.92 7.40
C CYS A 39 5.42 -20.46 6.12
N CYS A 40 5.88 -19.23 6.10
CA CYS A 40 6.20 -18.50 4.89
C CYS A 40 7.53 -17.73 5.03
N PRO A 41 8.08 -17.16 3.93
CA PRO A 41 9.36 -16.46 3.96
C PRO A 41 9.36 -15.27 4.92
N ARG A 42 10.48 -15.05 5.60
CA ARG A 42 10.64 -13.84 6.41
C ARG A 42 10.61 -12.61 5.52
N PRO A 43 9.77 -11.61 5.81
CA PRO A 43 9.68 -10.41 5.00
C PRO A 43 10.91 -9.49 5.18
N ALA A 44 11.21 -8.71 4.14
CA ALA A 44 12.23 -7.67 4.16
C ALA A 44 11.74 -6.38 4.81
N ALA A 45 10.43 -6.13 4.79
CA ALA A 45 9.78 -4.99 5.43
C ALA A 45 8.37 -5.37 5.91
N LEU A 46 7.79 -4.55 6.77
CA LEU A 46 6.43 -4.69 7.27
C LEU A 46 5.61 -3.45 6.91
N THR A 47 4.28 -3.57 6.82
CA THR A 47 3.40 -2.45 6.52
C THR A 47 2.73 -1.91 7.79
N ALA A 48 2.62 -0.59 7.89
CA ALA A 48 1.78 0.10 8.88
C ALA A 48 1.06 1.27 8.21
N TYR A 49 0.04 1.80 8.89
CA TYR A 49 -0.71 2.97 8.45
C TYR A 49 -0.66 4.07 9.51
N VAL A 50 -0.68 5.32 9.05
CA VAL A 50 -0.70 6.51 9.89
C VAL A 50 -1.68 7.50 9.31
N ASP A 51 -2.61 8.01 10.12
CA ASP A 51 -3.40 9.18 9.78
C ASP A 51 -2.58 10.43 10.10
N PHE A 52 -2.21 11.16 9.06
CA PHE A 52 -1.33 12.31 9.20
C PHE A 52 -1.94 13.42 10.05
N PHE A 53 -3.24 13.64 9.92
CA PHE A 53 -3.90 14.76 10.59
C PHE A 53 -4.19 14.50 12.07
N ASP A 54 -3.97 13.28 12.54
CA ASP A 54 -4.16 12.88 13.93
C ASP A 54 -2.86 12.59 14.69
N ILE A 55 -1.69 12.78 14.07
CA ILE A 55 -0.37 12.50 14.67
C ILE A 55 -0.14 13.20 16.01
N LEU A 56 -0.67 14.42 16.20
CA LEU A 56 -0.54 15.19 17.44
C LEU A 56 -1.84 15.31 18.23
N THR A 57 -2.87 14.52 17.93
CA THR A 57 -4.07 14.46 18.77
C THR A 57 -3.78 13.71 20.06
N GLU A 58 -4.48 14.07 21.16
CA GLU A 58 -4.16 13.56 22.50
C GLU A 58 -4.50 12.07 22.68
N ASP A 59 -5.43 11.53 21.89
CA ASP A 59 -6.02 10.22 22.15
C ASP A 59 -5.27 9.06 21.49
N ASP A 60 -4.71 9.22 20.29
CA ASP A 60 -4.19 8.07 19.51
C ASP A 60 -2.91 8.31 18.69
N PHE A 61 -2.51 9.57 18.51
CA PHE A 61 -1.34 9.95 17.71
C PHE A 61 -1.36 9.37 16.28
N GLY A 62 -2.54 9.21 15.70
CA GLY A 62 -2.75 8.79 14.31
C GLY A 62 -2.12 7.45 13.93
N GLY A 63 -1.96 6.52 14.89
CA GLY A 63 -1.29 5.24 14.65
C GLY A 63 0.24 5.33 14.58
N LEU A 64 0.85 6.47 14.94
CA LEU A 64 2.31 6.66 14.89
C LEU A 64 3.04 5.77 15.92
N GLY A 65 2.44 5.57 17.11
CA GLY A 65 3.00 4.75 18.21
C GLY A 65 4.05 5.47 19.05
N ILE A 66 4.22 6.78 18.88
CA ILE A 66 5.01 7.66 19.75
C ILE A 66 4.18 8.90 20.11
N ASN A 67 4.41 9.48 21.28
CA ASN A 67 3.74 10.70 21.71
C ASN A 67 4.43 11.97 21.17
N ALA A 68 3.88 13.14 21.48
CA ALA A 68 4.39 14.44 21.04
C ALA A 68 5.85 14.73 21.49
N THR A 69 6.37 14.05 22.50
CA THR A 69 7.78 14.14 22.91
C THR A 69 8.68 13.09 22.27
N GLY A 70 8.13 12.26 21.38
CA GLY A 70 8.85 11.20 20.68
C GLY A 70 9.04 9.93 21.51
N GLU A 71 8.41 9.81 22.69
CA GLU A 71 8.51 8.60 23.51
C GLU A 71 7.50 7.55 23.04
N PRO A 72 7.89 6.25 23.02
CA PRO A 72 6.98 5.18 22.68
C PRO A 72 5.75 5.15 23.60
N ILE A 73 4.60 4.86 23.01
CA ILE A 73 3.35 4.65 23.77
C ILE A 73 2.87 3.22 23.56
N ASP A 74 2.29 2.63 24.60
CA ASP A 74 1.71 1.29 24.54
C ASP A 74 0.24 1.37 24.08
N LEU A 75 0.02 2.02 22.94
CA LEU A 75 -1.28 2.14 22.31
C LEU A 75 -1.20 1.50 20.91
N GLU A 76 -2.24 0.75 20.59
CA GLU A 76 -2.49 0.23 19.24
C GLU A 76 -3.81 0.85 18.79
N PHE A 77 -3.73 1.70 17.78
CA PHE A 77 -4.91 2.36 17.25
C PHE A 77 -5.66 1.44 16.28
N ASP A 78 -6.97 1.46 16.28
CA ASP A 78 -7.77 0.61 15.39
C ASP A 78 -8.90 1.42 14.74
N TRP A 79 -8.80 1.60 13.42
CA TRP A 79 -9.86 2.18 12.58
C TRP A 79 -10.88 1.15 12.11
N ASP A 80 -11.17 0.13 12.91
CA ASP A 80 -12.01 -1.01 12.53
C ASP A 80 -11.39 -1.92 11.44
N ALA A 81 -10.11 -1.70 11.11
CA ALA A 81 -9.35 -2.47 10.13
C ALA A 81 -8.15 -3.25 10.75
N GLY A 82 -8.19 -3.45 12.07
CA GLY A 82 -7.15 -4.09 12.86
C GLY A 82 -6.18 -3.09 13.51
N PRO A 83 -5.50 -3.52 14.59
CA PRO A 83 -4.67 -2.63 15.40
C PRO A 83 -3.40 -2.21 14.67
N VAL A 84 -3.08 -0.92 14.69
CA VAL A 84 -1.87 -0.34 14.09
C VAL A 84 -1.04 0.43 15.10
N SER A 85 0.27 0.39 14.91
CA SER A 85 1.26 1.25 15.55
C SER A 85 2.54 1.17 14.72
N ALA A 86 2.89 2.23 14.03
CA ALA A 86 4.08 2.24 13.17
C ALA A 86 5.36 1.98 13.96
N TYR A 87 5.46 2.50 15.20
CA TYR A 87 6.59 2.24 16.08
C TYR A 87 6.70 0.74 16.47
N LYS A 88 5.61 0.10 16.90
CA LYS A 88 5.61 -1.33 17.24
C LYS A 88 5.90 -2.18 16.01
N THR A 89 5.30 -1.87 14.86
CA THR A 89 5.58 -2.56 13.60
C THR A 89 7.08 -2.54 13.27
N ALA A 90 7.75 -1.41 13.49
CA ALA A 90 9.18 -1.26 13.22
C ALA A 90 10.09 -1.91 14.27
N THR A 91 9.60 -2.23 15.48
CA THR A 91 10.48 -2.61 16.61
C THR A 91 10.21 -4.00 17.18
N GLU A 92 9.00 -4.55 17.06
CA GLU A 92 8.64 -5.81 17.75
C GLU A 92 9.04 -7.08 16.98
N PHE A 93 9.14 -7.03 15.65
CA PHE A 93 9.25 -8.25 14.82
C PHE A 93 10.67 -8.56 14.33
N GLY A 94 11.64 -7.71 14.68
CA GLY A 94 13.03 -7.88 14.25
C GLY A 94 13.20 -7.77 12.72
N VAL A 95 12.34 -6.99 12.07
CA VAL A 95 12.42 -6.59 10.66
C VAL A 95 12.76 -5.10 10.64
N ASP A 96 13.87 -4.74 10.00
CA ASP A 96 14.43 -3.40 10.15
C ASP A 96 13.74 -2.32 9.32
N SER A 97 13.07 -2.70 8.22
CA SER A 97 12.43 -1.77 7.28
C SER A 97 10.91 -1.80 7.37
N ILE A 98 10.28 -0.68 7.02
CA ILE A 98 8.84 -0.50 7.10
C ILE A 98 8.29 0.23 5.87
N ALA A 99 7.10 -0.16 5.41
CA ALA A 99 6.31 0.60 4.46
C ALA A 99 5.14 1.27 5.21
N ILE A 100 5.06 2.59 5.15
CA ILE A 100 4.03 3.35 5.87
C ILE A 100 3.06 3.96 4.88
N GLY A 101 1.78 3.56 4.94
CA GLY A 101 0.68 4.28 4.31
C GLY A 101 0.35 5.53 5.11
N LEU A 102 0.71 6.71 4.59
CA LEU A 102 0.42 7.99 5.22
C LEU A 102 -0.86 8.57 4.62
N SER A 103 -1.98 8.44 5.33
CA SER A 103 -3.26 9.00 4.92
C SER A 103 -3.24 10.52 5.03
N LEU A 104 -3.66 11.19 3.96
CA LEU A 104 -3.92 12.63 3.91
C LEU A 104 -5.38 12.92 3.54
N THR A 105 -6.25 11.91 3.64
CA THR A 105 -7.66 12.05 3.24
C THR A 105 -8.40 13.07 4.10
N GLU A 106 -9.31 13.78 3.46
CA GLU A 106 -10.20 14.76 4.13
C GLU A 106 -11.55 14.13 4.55
N ASN A 107 -11.70 12.81 4.55
CA ASN A 107 -12.95 12.15 4.90
C ASN A 107 -13.47 12.64 6.27
N GLU A 108 -12.59 12.68 7.28
CA GLU A 108 -12.91 13.19 8.62
C GLU A 108 -12.28 14.56 8.91
N HIS A 109 -11.45 15.05 8.01
CA HIS A 109 -10.64 16.23 8.18
C HIS A 109 -10.83 17.29 7.08
N PRO A 110 -12.06 17.76 6.76
CA PRO A 110 -12.30 18.65 5.64
C PRO A 110 -11.44 19.93 5.66
N GLY A 111 -10.81 20.25 4.53
CA GLY A 111 -9.99 21.44 4.34
C GLY A 111 -8.57 21.36 4.94
N LYS A 112 -8.17 20.24 5.54
CA LYS A 112 -6.83 20.11 6.14
C LYS A 112 -5.72 20.00 5.10
N LEU A 113 -5.99 19.46 3.91
CA LEU A 113 -4.96 19.36 2.86
C LEU A 113 -4.45 20.74 2.39
N ALA A 114 -5.36 21.71 2.20
CA ALA A 114 -4.97 23.07 1.87
C ALA A 114 -4.20 23.76 3.00
N ARG A 115 -4.51 23.45 4.27
CA ARG A 115 -3.77 23.93 5.44
C ARG A 115 -2.39 23.30 5.55
N LEU A 116 -2.26 22.01 5.19
CA LEU A 116 -0.95 21.36 5.08
C LEU A 116 -0.06 22.07 4.06
N VAL A 117 -0.61 22.42 2.90
CA VAL A 117 0.10 23.22 1.88
C VAL A 117 0.53 24.59 2.44
N ALA A 118 -0.32 25.22 3.28
CA ALA A 118 -0.01 26.51 3.91
C ALA A 118 1.04 26.42 5.03
N GLY A 119 1.32 25.20 5.57
CA GLY A 119 2.33 24.98 6.59
C GLY A 119 1.82 24.87 8.00
N ASP A 120 0.54 24.62 8.17
CA ASP A 120 -0.08 24.51 9.50
C ASP A 120 0.27 23.19 10.22
N PHE A 121 0.96 22.24 9.56
CA PHE A 121 1.25 20.89 10.05
C PHE A 121 2.75 20.55 10.06
N ASP A 122 3.61 21.55 10.28
CA ASP A 122 5.06 21.33 10.32
C ASP A 122 5.49 20.51 11.55
N ASP A 123 4.73 20.61 12.66
CA ASP A 123 4.99 19.84 13.88
C ASP A 123 4.65 18.36 13.67
N GLU A 124 3.58 18.02 12.93
CA GLU A 124 3.24 16.66 12.55
C GLU A 124 4.30 16.05 11.63
N ILE A 125 4.81 16.81 10.65
CA ILE A 125 5.93 16.34 9.81
C ILE A 125 7.18 16.14 10.66
N HIS A 126 7.42 16.97 11.67
CA HIS A 126 8.52 16.76 12.60
C HIS A 126 8.37 15.45 13.37
N GLN A 127 7.19 15.10 13.84
CA GLN A 127 6.94 13.82 14.53
C GLN A 127 7.19 12.61 13.62
N LEU A 128 6.87 12.69 12.32
CA LEU A 128 7.28 11.66 11.37
C LEU A 128 8.80 11.51 11.35
N ALA A 129 9.55 12.61 11.27
CA ALA A 129 11.02 12.55 11.27
C ALA A 129 11.57 11.97 12.58
N VAL A 130 10.95 12.26 13.72
CA VAL A 130 11.31 11.67 15.03
C VAL A 130 11.11 10.16 15.04
N LEU A 131 9.98 9.66 14.49
CA LEU A 131 9.76 8.22 14.33
C LEU A 131 10.80 7.60 13.41
N PHE A 132 11.02 8.18 12.22
CA PHE A 132 11.92 7.61 11.22
C PHE A 132 13.36 7.50 11.69
N ALA A 133 13.81 8.42 12.55
CA ALA A 133 15.11 8.33 13.20
C ALA A 133 15.25 7.13 14.17
N LYS A 134 14.14 6.49 14.58
CA LYS A 134 14.15 5.30 15.43
C LYS A 134 14.11 4.00 14.63
N ILE A 135 13.88 4.07 13.33
CA ILE A 135 13.79 2.91 12.42
C ILE A 135 15.17 2.60 11.86
N PRO A 136 15.71 1.38 12.10
CA PRO A 136 17.07 1.03 11.68
C PRO A 136 17.25 0.95 10.17
N GLY A 137 16.21 0.47 9.46
CA GLY A 137 16.24 0.23 8.02
C GLY A 137 15.56 1.32 7.21
N GLN A 138 15.08 0.97 6.03
CA GLN A 138 14.40 1.89 5.12
C GLN A 138 12.94 2.12 5.55
N VAL A 139 12.48 3.34 5.36
CA VAL A 139 11.08 3.73 5.44
C VAL A 139 10.57 3.98 4.03
N TYR A 140 9.68 3.15 3.54
CA TYR A 140 8.97 3.36 2.28
C TYR A 140 7.69 4.15 2.59
N LEU A 141 7.74 5.48 2.44
CA LEU A 141 6.66 6.37 2.83
C LEU A 141 5.69 6.59 1.66
N ARG A 142 4.51 5.99 1.73
CA ARG A 142 3.43 6.09 0.74
C ARG A 142 2.54 7.29 1.07
N ILE A 143 2.92 8.48 0.56
CA ILE A 143 2.27 9.75 0.90
C ILE A 143 0.97 9.91 0.13
N GLY A 144 -0.17 9.98 0.84
CA GLY A 144 -1.49 10.10 0.21
C GLY A 144 -1.74 8.98 -0.78
N TYR A 145 -1.57 7.73 -0.32
CA TYR A 145 -1.73 6.52 -1.13
C TYR A 145 -3.14 6.42 -1.73
N GLU A 146 -3.25 5.70 -2.85
CA GLU A 146 -4.49 5.56 -3.64
C GLU A 146 -5.10 6.92 -3.96
N PHE A 147 -4.25 7.82 -4.49
CA PHE A 147 -4.60 9.21 -4.76
C PHE A 147 -5.73 9.36 -5.78
N ASP A 148 -5.92 8.37 -6.65
CA ASP A 148 -6.94 8.28 -7.69
C ASP A 148 -8.28 7.71 -7.16
N GLY A 149 -8.33 7.22 -5.92
CA GLY A 149 -9.52 6.57 -5.38
C GLY A 149 -10.61 7.56 -4.96
N ALA A 150 -11.82 7.44 -5.53
CA ALA A 150 -12.98 8.28 -5.22
C ALA A 150 -13.45 8.17 -3.75
N TRP A 151 -12.94 7.18 -3.01
CA TRP A 151 -13.15 7.04 -1.56
C TRP A 151 -12.24 7.96 -0.72
N ASN A 152 -11.19 8.52 -1.31
CA ASN A 152 -10.25 9.42 -0.64
C ASN A 152 -10.59 10.90 -0.93
N LYS A 153 -11.34 11.53 -0.04
CA LYS A 153 -11.71 12.95 -0.20
C LYS A 153 -10.53 13.89 -0.06
N GLY A 154 -10.54 14.99 -0.84
CA GLY A 154 -9.49 16.00 -0.87
C GLY A 154 -8.46 15.78 -1.98
N TYR A 155 -8.27 14.55 -2.44
CA TYR A 155 -7.28 14.23 -3.49
C TYR A 155 -7.76 14.64 -4.89
N GLU A 156 -9.05 14.85 -5.11
CA GLU A 156 -9.62 15.38 -6.35
C GLU A 156 -9.04 16.75 -6.72
N ASN A 157 -8.51 17.48 -5.73
CA ASN A 157 -7.72 18.69 -5.99
C ASN A 157 -6.25 18.30 -6.22
N GLN A 158 -5.91 17.90 -7.44
CA GLN A 158 -4.56 17.46 -7.84
C GLN A 158 -3.46 18.45 -7.42
N GLN A 159 -3.70 19.76 -7.51
CA GLN A 159 -2.69 20.77 -7.15
C GLN A 159 -2.43 20.79 -5.64
N ASN A 160 -3.46 20.69 -4.81
CA ASN A 160 -3.28 20.60 -3.37
C ASN A 160 -2.57 19.30 -2.99
N TYR A 161 -2.94 18.17 -3.59
CA TYR A 161 -2.28 16.88 -3.40
C TYR A 161 -0.78 16.97 -3.72
N ILE A 162 -0.41 17.42 -4.92
CA ILE A 162 0.98 17.57 -5.34
C ILE A 162 1.77 18.49 -4.39
N GLN A 163 1.19 19.61 -3.99
CA GLN A 163 1.87 20.55 -3.11
C GLN A 163 2.03 20.02 -1.69
N ALA A 164 1.02 19.30 -1.16
CA ALA A 164 1.10 18.63 0.14
C ALA A 164 2.17 17.53 0.13
N TYR A 165 2.19 16.69 -0.90
CA TYR A 165 3.21 15.67 -1.09
C TYR A 165 4.61 16.29 -1.07
N ARG A 166 4.85 17.30 -1.93
CA ARG A 166 6.15 18.00 -2.03
C ARG A 166 6.56 18.65 -0.71
N ARG A 167 5.62 19.27 0.01
CA ARG A 167 5.89 19.88 1.30
C ARG A 167 6.39 18.87 2.33
N ILE A 168 5.75 17.70 2.44
CA ILE A 168 6.19 16.63 3.34
C ILE A 168 7.60 16.19 2.97
N VAL A 169 7.87 15.93 1.68
CA VAL A 169 9.19 15.50 1.20
C VAL A 169 10.26 16.55 1.51
N ASP A 170 10.03 17.82 1.17
CA ASP A 170 10.99 18.91 1.41
C ASP A 170 11.27 19.10 2.90
N SER A 171 10.22 19.03 3.74
CA SER A 171 10.38 19.16 5.19
C SER A 171 11.16 17.99 5.79
N LEU A 172 10.86 16.73 5.43
CA LEU A 172 11.60 15.56 5.90
C LEU A 172 13.07 15.59 5.45
N ARG A 173 13.35 15.99 4.20
CA ARG A 173 14.71 16.17 3.70
C ARG A 173 15.48 17.26 4.45
N SER A 174 14.82 18.37 4.77
CA SER A 174 15.42 19.45 5.56
C SER A 174 15.81 18.99 6.98
N GLN A 175 15.08 18.05 7.53
CA GLN A 175 15.31 17.42 8.83
C GLN A 175 16.26 16.21 8.76
N ARG A 176 16.82 15.93 7.56
CA ARG A 176 17.79 14.86 7.32
C ARG A 176 17.25 13.45 7.62
N ALA A 177 15.99 13.20 7.34
CA ALA A 177 15.42 11.86 7.34
C ALA A 177 15.98 11.05 6.15
N ALA A 178 17.22 10.57 6.29
CA ALA A 178 18.00 10.01 5.18
C ALA A 178 17.60 8.57 4.80
N ASN A 179 16.84 7.88 5.65
CA ASN A 179 16.38 6.50 5.44
C ASN A 179 14.98 6.42 4.83
N VAL A 180 14.46 7.53 4.26
CA VAL A 180 13.12 7.57 3.66
C VAL A 180 13.20 7.43 2.14
N GLN A 181 12.40 6.53 1.60
CA GLN A 181 12.08 6.39 0.18
C GLN A 181 10.64 6.86 -0.04
N TYR A 182 10.42 7.80 -0.93
CA TYR A 182 9.12 8.40 -1.17
C TYR A 182 8.36 7.64 -2.25
N VAL A 183 7.19 7.10 -1.90
CA VAL A 183 6.38 6.24 -2.76
C VAL A 183 5.14 6.98 -3.21
N TRP A 184 4.92 7.05 -4.51
CA TRP A 184 3.70 7.58 -5.13
C TRP A 184 2.84 6.40 -5.60
N GLN A 185 1.64 6.24 -5.02
CA GLN A 185 0.81 5.05 -5.17
C GLN A 185 -0.60 5.40 -5.67
N GLY A 186 -0.96 4.82 -6.82
CA GLY A 186 -2.34 4.75 -7.30
C GLY A 186 -3.06 3.48 -6.81
N SER A 187 -4.38 3.47 -6.93
CA SER A 187 -5.19 2.32 -6.53
C SER A 187 -5.17 1.16 -7.55
N ALA A 188 -5.06 1.47 -8.82
CA ALA A 188 -5.32 0.55 -9.93
C ALA A 188 -6.67 -0.19 -9.79
N ALA A 189 -7.67 0.48 -9.21
CA ALA A 189 -8.97 -0.08 -8.88
C ALA A 189 -10.05 0.43 -9.82
N VAL A 190 -10.62 -0.48 -10.61
CA VAL A 190 -11.71 -0.16 -11.54
C VAL A 190 -12.96 0.37 -10.83
N VAL A 191 -13.08 0.12 -9.52
CA VAL A 191 -14.19 0.62 -8.69
C VAL A 191 -14.21 2.14 -8.61
N ASP A 192 -13.07 2.81 -8.72
CA ASP A 192 -12.97 4.25 -8.80
C ASP A 192 -13.77 4.77 -10.01
N ASP A 193 -13.43 4.30 -11.21
CA ASP A 193 -14.10 4.64 -12.47
C ASP A 193 -15.61 4.31 -12.45
N VAL A 194 -16.02 3.30 -11.68
CA VAL A 194 -17.44 2.97 -11.51
C VAL A 194 -18.16 3.98 -10.63
N ILE A 195 -17.52 4.44 -9.54
CA ILE A 195 -18.13 5.35 -8.58
C ILE A 195 -18.31 6.75 -9.19
N ASP A 196 -17.26 7.29 -9.79
CA ASP A 196 -17.29 8.67 -10.30
C ASP A 196 -17.60 8.76 -11.80
N LYS A 197 -17.59 7.63 -12.53
CA LYS A 197 -17.89 7.50 -13.96
C LYS A 197 -16.89 8.23 -14.86
N GLN A 198 -15.66 8.34 -14.41
CA GLN A 198 -14.57 8.95 -15.14
C GLN A 198 -13.37 7.99 -15.11
N HIS A 199 -12.53 8.09 -16.11
CA HIS A 199 -11.21 7.48 -16.15
C HIS A 199 -10.19 8.59 -16.35
N GLU A 200 -9.50 8.96 -15.28
CA GLU A 200 -8.60 10.09 -15.26
C GLU A 200 -7.21 9.72 -15.77
N ASP A 201 -6.51 10.74 -16.27
CA ASP A 201 -5.07 10.66 -16.47
C ASP A 201 -4.37 10.80 -15.11
N ILE A 202 -3.97 9.66 -14.52
CA ILE A 202 -3.29 9.58 -13.23
C ILE A 202 -2.02 10.46 -13.17
N TYR A 203 -1.40 10.77 -14.30
CA TYR A 203 -0.23 11.66 -14.35
C TYR A 203 -0.52 13.07 -13.83
N GLY A 204 -1.78 13.48 -13.80
CA GLY A 204 -2.22 14.74 -13.20
C GLY A 204 -1.90 14.89 -11.71
N TRP A 205 -1.69 13.79 -11.00
CA TRP A 205 -1.28 13.76 -9.58
C TRP A 205 0.22 13.59 -9.36
N TYR A 206 1.03 13.48 -10.43
CA TYR A 206 2.45 13.15 -10.28
C TYR A 206 3.26 14.31 -9.67
N PRO A 207 3.91 14.11 -8.49
CA PRO A 207 4.65 15.18 -7.83
C PRO A 207 5.96 15.59 -8.54
N GLY A 208 6.43 14.77 -9.47
CA GLY A 208 7.67 14.99 -10.22
C GLY A 208 8.84 14.12 -9.75
N ASP A 209 9.79 13.88 -10.65
CA ASP A 209 10.90 12.94 -10.49
C ASP A 209 11.78 13.22 -9.27
N ASP A 210 11.92 14.49 -8.91
CA ASP A 210 12.73 14.90 -7.75
C ASP A 210 12.06 14.55 -6.40
N TYR A 211 10.77 14.22 -6.41
CA TYR A 211 9.99 13.96 -5.20
C TYR A 211 9.57 12.50 -5.04
N VAL A 212 9.69 11.69 -6.08
CA VAL A 212 9.27 10.29 -6.09
C VAL A 212 10.46 9.37 -6.27
N ASP A 213 10.67 8.43 -5.36
CA ASP A 213 11.70 7.40 -5.46
C ASP A 213 11.12 6.10 -6.04
N TRP A 214 9.87 5.76 -5.70
CA TRP A 214 9.13 4.59 -6.13
C TRP A 214 7.75 4.96 -6.63
N MET A 215 7.27 4.27 -7.67
CA MET A 215 5.85 4.24 -8.01
C MET A 215 5.21 2.99 -7.46
N ALA A 216 3.89 3.02 -7.18
CA ALA A 216 3.22 1.88 -6.60
C ALA A 216 1.74 1.81 -6.99
N PHE A 217 1.14 0.63 -6.78
CA PHE A 217 -0.29 0.39 -6.97
C PHE A 217 -0.79 -0.74 -6.07
N SER A 218 -2.10 -0.88 -5.96
CA SER A 218 -2.79 -1.94 -5.22
C SER A 218 -3.21 -3.08 -6.16
N TRP A 219 -3.23 -4.32 -5.65
CA TRP A 219 -3.60 -5.53 -6.40
C TRP A 219 -4.57 -6.39 -5.58
N PHE A 220 -5.88 -6.11 -5.71
CA PHE A 220 -6.92 -6.79 -4.93
C PHE A 220 -7.84 -7.64 -5.79
N MET A 221 -8.39 -7.06 -6.85
CA MET A 221 -9.37 -7.70 -7.70
C MET A 221 -8.74 -8.75 -8.64
N HIS A 222 -9.58 -9.57 -9.22
CA HIS A 222 -9.15 -10.46 -10.30
C HIS A 222 -8.57 -9.63 -11.47
N ALA A 223 -7.35 -9.93 -11.88
CA ALA A 223 -6.55 -9.09 -12.77
C ALA A 223 -7.22 -8.73 -14.10
N ASP A 224 -7.96 -9.67 -14.67
CA ASP A 224 -8.60 -9.54 -15.99
C ASP A 224 -10.14 -9.40 -15.87
N GLU A 225 -10.64 -8.99 -14.70
CA GLU A 225 -12.07 -8.78 -14.50
C GLU A 225 -12.58 -7.62 -15.36
N GLN A 226 -13.61 -7.93 -16.15
CA GLN A 226 -14.25 -6.94 -17.01
C GLN A 226 -15.45 -6.37 -16.27
N THR A 227 -15.46 -5.07 -16.09
CA THR A 227 -16.59 -4.34 -15.52
C THR A 227 -17.21 -3.44 -16.58
N SER A 228 -18.54 -3.41 -16.64
CA SER A 228 -19.28 -2.50 -17.52
C SER A 228 -20.22 -1.63 -16.70
N VAL A 229 -20.18 -0.33 -16.93
CA VAL A 229 -21.19 0.60 -16.44
C VAL A 229 -22.30 0.69 -17.46
N GLU A 230 -23.55 0.70 -16.96
CA GLU A 230 -24.80 0.73 -17.76
C GLU A 230 -24.64 1.22 -19.21
N ASP A 231 -24.84 0.30 -20.13
CA ASP A 231 -25.17 0.49 -21.55
C ASP A 231 -24.12 0.91 -22.56
N SER A 232 -22.87 1.23 -22.30
CA SER A 232 -22.07 1.64 -23.45
C SER A 232 -20.56 1.70 -23.39
N TYR A 233 -19.84 1.54 -22.28
CA TYR A 233 -18.40 1.37 -22.39
C TYR A 233 -17.80 0.43 -21.35
N SER A 234 -16.81 -0.31 -21.82
CA SER A 234 -16.00 -1.22 -21.01
C SER A 234 -14.95 -0.40 -20.29
N LEU A 235 -14.93 -0.49 -18.97
CA LEU A 235 -13.86 0.07 -18.16
C LEU A 235 -12.56 -0.72 -18.35
N PRO A 236 -11.39 -0.13 -18.10
CA PRO A 236 -10.16 -0.87 -18.07
C PRO A 236 -10.21 -1.97 -17.00
N THR A 237 -9.48 -3.07 -17.25
CA THR A 237 -9.31 -4.12 -16.22
C THR A 237 -8.32 -3.65 -15.15
N PRO A 238 -8.31 -4.25 -13.94
CA PRO A 238 -7.27 -3.97 -12.93
C PRO A 238 -5.85 -4.11 -13.49
N ARG A 239 -5.60 -5.10 -14.35
CA ARG A 239 -4.31 -5.26 -15.03
C ARG A 239 -3.98 -4.08 -15.94
N GLN A 240 -4.93 -3.59 -16.70
CA GLN A 240 -4.72 -2.43 -17.59
C GLN A 240 -4.41 -1.17 -16.81
N LEU A 241 -5.08 -0.95 -15.66
CA LEU A 241 -4.77 0.17 -14.75
C LEU A 241 -3.36 0.04 -14.15
N ALA A 242 -2.96 -1.16 -13.71
CA ALA A 242 -1.60 -1.42 -13.27
C ALA A 242 -0.56 -1.16 -14.39
N ASP A 243 -0.86 -1.56 -15.64
CA ASP A 243 0.02 -1.32 -16.79
C ASP A 243 0.24 0.17 -17.07
N GLU A 244 -0.73 1.04 -16.75
CA GLU A 244 -0.56 2.49 -16.87
C GLU A 244 0.52 2.99 -15.91
N ILE A 245 0.51 2.52 -14.65
CA ILE A 245 1.54 2.85 -13.67
C ILE A 245 2.91 2.31 -14.09
N LEU A 246 2.98 1.06 -14.58
CA LEU A 246 4.25 0.50 -15.08
C LEU A 246 4.80 1.28 -16.28
N LYS A 247 3.93 1.76 -17.15
CA LYS A 247 4.31 2.59 -18.30
C LYS A 247 4.92 3.92 -17.83
N LEU A 248 4.32 4.57 -16.85
CA LEU A 248 4.87 5.79 -16.25
C LEU A 248 6.20 5.51 -15.56
N ALA A 249 6.27 4.45 -14.76
CA ALA A 249 7.47 4.07 -14.04
C ALA A 249 8.67 3.83 -14.97
N ARG A 250 8.46 3.14 -16.09
CA ARG A 250 9.50 2.96 -17.11
C ARG A 250 9.90 4.28 -17.78
N ALA A 251 8.93 5.16 -18.06
CA ALA A 251 9.20 6.47 -18.67
C ALA A 251 10.03 7.38 -17.75
N HIS A 252 9.85 7.26 -16.43
CA HIS A 252 10.52 8.05 -15.40
C HIS A 252 11.68 7.31 -14.72
N ALA A 253 12.01 6.08 -15.19
CA ALA A 253 13.05 5.22 -14.62
C ALA A 253 12.91 5.01 -13.10
N LYS A 254 11.68 4.76 -12.64
CA LYS A 254 11.37 4.50 -11.23
C LYS A 254 11.09 3.01 -11.00
N PRO A 255 11.59 2.41 -9.91
CA PRO A 255 11.17 1.10 -9.48
C PRO A 255 9.70 1.11 -9.04
N VAL A 256 9.04 -0.05 -9.14
CA VAL A 256 7.64 -0.21 -8.77
C VAL A 256 7.48 -1.17 -7.60
N MET A 257 6.51 -0.85 -6.75
CA MET A 257 6.02 -1.67 -5.65
C MET A 257 4.54 -2.01 -5.89
N ILE A 258 4.16 -3.28 -5.80
CA ILE A 258 2.77 -3.61 -5.48
C ILE A 258 2.62 -3.37 -3.98
N ALA A 259 2.05 -2.22 -3.62
CA ALA A 259 2.09 -1.73 -2.25
C ALA A 259 1.03 -2.33 -1.34
N GLU A 260 -0.01 -2.89 -1.95
CA GLU A 260 -1.10 -3.61 -1.28
C GLU A 260 -1.56 -4.74 -2.18
N ALA A 261 -1.52 -5.98 -1.68
CA ALA A 261 -1.98 -7.14 -2.44
C ALA A 261 -2.71 -8.12 -1.53
N SER A 262 -3.94 -8.47 -1.88
CA SER A 262 -4.75 -9.45 -1.14
C SER A 262 -5.82 -10.05 -2.05
N PRO A 263 -6.11 -11.36 -1.95
CA PRO A 263 -7.12 -12.02 -2.78
C PRO A 263 -8.54 -11.62 -2.36
N GLN A 264 -9.01 -10.46 -2.82
CA GLN A 264 -10.37 -9.99 -2.57
C GLN A 264 -11.38 -11.02 -3.06
N ALA A 265 -12.43 -11.24 -2.28
CA ALA A 265 -13.51 -12.19 -2.50
C ALA A 265 -13.16 -13.67 -2.24
N PHE A 266 -11.95 -13.99 -1.83
CA PHE A 266 -11.56 -15.36 -1.49
C PHE A 266 -11.39 -15.54 0.02
N ASP A 267 -11.81 -16.69 0.54
CA ASP A 267 -11.56 -17.12 1.91
C ASP A 267 -10.64 -18.35 1.87
N LEU A 268 -9.40 -18.19 2.29
CA LEU A 268 -8.39 -19.26 2.23
C LEU A 268 -8.66 -20.36 3.25
N LEU A 269 -9.25 -20.00 4.42
CA LEU A 269 -9.59 -20.98 5.46
C LEU A 269 -10.78 -21.86 5.03
N ARG A 270 -11.87 -21.24 4.59
CA ARG A 270 -13.08 -21.94 4.17
C ARG A 270 -12.97 -22.52 2.76
N ARG A 271 -12.05 -22.03 1.98
CA ARG A 271 -11.87 -22.34 0.55
C ARG A 271 -13.13 -22.03 -0.23
N THR A 272 -13.55 -20.77 -0.15
CA THR A 272 -14.72 -20.26 -0.84
C THR A 272 -14.41 -18.94 -1.54
N SER A 273 -15.28 -18.55 -2.46
CA SER A 273 -15.39 -17.17 -2.94
C SER A 273 -16.83 -16.74 -2.97
N ALA A 274 -17.05 -15.42 -2.94
CA ALA A 274 -18.39 -14.82 -2.99
C ALA A 274 -18.35 -13.47 -3.72
N ASN A 275 -19.52 -12.87 -3.98
CA ASN A 275 -19.58 -11.54 -4.56
C ASN A 275 -18.75 -10.56 -3.75
N HIS A 276 -17.85 -9.80 -4.39
CA HIS A 276 -16.94 -8.90 -3.70
C HIS A 276 -17.46 -7.46 -3.59
N SER A 277 -18.35 -7.03 -4.48
CA SER A 277 -18.91 -5.68 -4.45
C SER A 277 -20.38 -5.64 -4.87
N PRO A 278 -21.22 -4.83 -4.20
CA PRO A 278 -22.64 -4.68 -4.57
C PRO A 278 -22.84 -3.96 -5.91
N ILE A 279 -21.83 -3.31 -6.45
CA ILE A 279 -21.91 -2.60 -7.74
C ILE A 279 -21.76 -3.52 -8.95
N TRP A 280 -21.33 -4.78 -8.78
CA TRP A 280 -21.17 -5.74 -9.89
C TRP A 280 -22.44 -6.57 -10.12
N ASP A 281 -22.82 -7.40 -9.19
CA ASP A 281 -23.87 -8.40 -9.41
C ASP A 281 -24.72 -8.72 -8.14
N GLY A 282 -24.90 -7.76 -7.26
CA GLY A 282 -25.73 -7.86 -6.07
C GLY A 282 -24.97 -7.66 -4.76
N PRO A 283 -25.61 -7.97 -3.62
CA PRO A 283 -25.03 -7.75 -2.31
C PRO A 283 -23.69 -8.48 -2.12
N SER A 284 -22.73 -7.81 -1.50
CA SER A 284 -21.43 -8.41 -1.19
C SER A 284 -21.55 -9.58 -0.21
N GLY A 285 -20.67 -10.57 -0.37
CA GLY A 285 -20.64 -11.79 0.45
C GLY A 285 -21.76 -12.78 0.13
N GLU A 286 -22.53 -12.59 -0.94
CA GLU A 286 -23.52 -13.55 -1.44
C GLU A 286 -22.93 -14.42 -2.57
N ASN A 287 -23.74 -15.36 -3.06
CA ASN A 287 -23.35 -16.32 -4.10
C ASN A 287 -22.06 -17.08 -3.76
N GLU A 288 -21.91 -17.46 -2.48
CA GLU A 288 -20.74 -18.20 -2.02
C GLU A 288 -20.62 -19.55 -2.76
N VAL A 289 -19.45 -19.83 -3.31
CA VAL A 289 -19.10 -21.08 -3.96
C VAL A 289 -17.89 -21.71 -3.29
N SER A 290 -17.90 -23.04 -3.17
CA SER A 290 -16.74 -23.80 -2.67
C SER A 290 -15.69 -23.95 -3.77
N LEU A 291 -14.42 -23.78 -3.41
CA LEU A 291 -13.29 -23.87 -4.32
C LEU A 291 -12.26 -24.90 -3.83
N SER A 292 -11.49 -25.45 -4.77
CA SER A 292 -10.23 -26.13 -4.44
C SER A 292 -9.10 -25.11 -4.27
N ASN A 293 -8.02 -25.49 -3.58
CA ASN A 293 -6.81 -24.67 -3.49
C ASN A 293 -6.26 -24.32 -4.89
N GLN A 294 -6.37 -25.23 -5.87
CA GLN A 294 -5.97 -24.98 -7.26
C GLN A 294 -6.81 -23.85 -7.88
N GLN A 295 -8.12 -23.84 -7.67
CA GLN A 295 -8.99 -22.78 -8.22
C GLN A 295 -8.71 -21.41 -7.56
N ILE A 296 -8.47 -21.39 -6.24
CA ILE A 296 -8.05 -20.15 -5.55
C ILE A 296 -6.72 -19.66 -6.11
N TRP A 297 -5.76 -20.57 -6.28
CA TRP A 297 -4.44 -20.24 -6.82
C TRP A 297 -4.53 -19.65 -8.24
N GLU A 298 -5.23 -20.33 -9.12
CA GLU A 298 -5.44 -19.90 -10.52
C GLU A 298 -6.27 -18.62 -10.62
N GLY A 299 -7.18 -18.40 -9.66
CA GLY A 299 -8.05 -17.23 -9.66
C GLY A 299 -7.34 -15.93 -9.27
N TRP A 300 -6.31 -15.99 -8.39
CA TRP A 300 -5.69 -14.77 -7.90
C TRP A 300 -4.15 -14.83 -7.82
N PHE A 301 -3.58 -15.86 -7.20
CA PHE A 301 -2.13 -15.91 -6.95
C PHE A 301 -1.31 -16.07 -8.22
N ALA A 302 -1.70 -17.01 -9.08
CA ALA A 302 -0.98 -17.24 -10.34
C ALA A 302 -0.97 -15.98 -11.22
N PRO A 303 -2.08 -15.27 -11.48
CA PRO A 303 -2.06 -14.01 -12.20
C PRO A 303 -1.15 -12.94 -11.59
N MET A 304 -1.07 -12.85 -10.25
CA MET A 304 -0.16 -11.92 -9.58
C MET A 304 1.31 -12.30 -9.82
N PHE A 305 1.68 -13.57 -9.60
CA PHE A 305 3.06 -14.01 -9.80
C PHE A 305 3.48 -13.96 -11.27
N ASP A 306 2.61 -14.30 -12.21
CA ASP A 306 2.85 -14.14 -13.64
C ASP A 306 3.09 -12.67 -14.01
N TYR A 307 2.37 -11.75 -13.36
CA TYR A 307 2.55 -10.32 -13.56
C TYR A 307 3.89 -9.82 -12.98
N LEU A 308 4.27 -10.28 -11.79
CA LEU A 308 5.58 -10.01 -11.19
C LEU A 308 6.71 -10.52 -12.09
N ASP A 309 6.61 -11.75 -12.58
CA ASP A 309 7.62 -12.36 -13.45
C ASP A 309 7.73 -11.65 -14.82
N SER A 310 6.61 -11.27 -15.40
CA SER A 310 6.57 -10.56 -16.68
C SER A 310 7.12 -9.14 -16.62
N ASN A 311 7.19 -8.54 -15.42
CA ASN A 311 7.59 -7.16 -15.19
C ASN A 311 8.79 -7.05 -14.23
N ARG A 312 9.66 -8.08 -14.20
CA ARG A 312 10.86 -8.13 -13.35
C ARG A 312 11.85 -6.98 -13.59
N ASP A 313 11.75 -6.33 -14.73
CA ASP A 313 12.57 -5.16 -15.11
C ASP A 313 12.21 -3.91 -14.30
N VAL A 314 11.00 -3.84 -13.72
CA VAL A 314 10.49 -2.64 -13.08
C VAL A 314 9.84 -2.90 -11.72
N ILE A 315 9.27 -4.09 -11.45
CA ILE A 315 8.67 -4.42 -10.14
C ILE A 315 9.71 -5.06 -9.22
N TYR A 316 9.99 -4.39 -8.10
CA TYR A 316 11.00 -4.80 -7.12
C TYR A 316 10.45 -5.03 -5.71
N ALA A 317 9.16 -4.77 -5.47
CA ALA A 317 8.56 -5.04 -4.18
C ALA A 317 7.10 -5.49 -4.32
N VAL A 318 6.67 -6.40 -3.43
CA VAL A 318 5.28 -6.78 -3.25
C VAL A 318 4.94 -6.82 -1.77
N ALA A 319 3.88 -6.10 -1.38
CA ALA A 319 3.34 -6.09 -0.03
C ALA A 319 2.06 -6.92 0.02
N TYR A 320 2.14 -8.11 0.63
CA TYR A 320 0.98 -8.97 0.81
C TYR A 320 0.28 -8.63 2.13
N ILE A 321 -1.04 -8.44 2.07
CA ILE A 321 -1.88 -8.20 3.24
C ILE A 321 -2.42 -9.53 3.75
N ASN A 322 -1.91 -9.96 4.89
CA ASN A 322 -2.18 -11.26 5.52
C ASN A 322 -3.32 -11.16 6.54
N ALA A 323 -4.49 -10.63 6.14
CA ALA A 323 -5.55 -10.28 7.06
C ALA A 323 -6.74 -11.26 7.03
N ASN A 324 -7.39 -11.41 8.20
CA ASN A 324 -8.75 -11.94 8.26
C ASN A 324 -9.73 -10.76 8.22
N TRP A 325 -10.10 -10.36 7.01
CA TRP A 325 -10.94 -9.20 6.77
C TRP A 325 -12.34 -9.34 7.40
N ASP A 326 -12.90 -10.56 7.40
CA ASP A 326 -14.20 -10.84 8.01
C ASP A 326 -14.23 -10.62 9.53
N ALA A 327 -13.07 -10.62 10.19
CA ALA A 327 -12.95 -10.37 11.63
C ALA A 327 -12.77 -8.88 11.97
N GLN A 328 -12.55 -8.02 10.98
CA GLN A 328 -12.38 -6.58 11.15
C GLN A 328 -13.73 -5.88 10.94
N ALA A 329 -14.08 -4.91 11.79
CA ALA A 329 -15.40 -4.30 11.77
C ALA A 329 -15.68 -3.54 10.46
N MET A 330 -14.68 -2.87 9.90
CA MET A 330 -14.77 -2.15 8.62
C MET A 330 -15.13 -3.06 7.44
N TRP A 331 -14.66 -4.32 7.44
CA TRP A 331 -14.77 -5.27 6.34
C TRP A 331 -15.72 -6.43 6.62
N GLY A 332 -16.20 -6.53 7.88
CA GLY A 332 -17.13 -7.55 8.31
C GLY A 332 -18.57 -7.31 7.82
N ARG A 333 -19.46 -8.22 8.19
CA ARG A 333 -20.88 -8.09 7.83
C ARG A 333 -21.46 -6.78 8.37
N PRO A 334 -22.31 -6.08 7.57
CA PRO A 334 -23.00 -6.49 6.33
C PRO A 334 -22.19 -6.31 5.02
N TYR A 335 -20.87 -6.15 5.07
CA TYR A 335 -19.94 -5.99 3.92
C TYR A 335 -20.22 -4.72 3.10
N GLU A 336 -20.46 -3.60 3.77
CA GLU A 336 -20.74 -2.30 3.13
C GLU A 336 -19.56 -1.82 2.26
N ASN A 337 -18.32 -2.21 2.66
CA ASN A 337 -17.08 -1.91 1.93
C ASN A 337 -16.60 -3.09 1.04
N GLY A 338 -17.54 -3.96 0.63
CA GLY A 338 -17.22 -5.14 -0.14
C GLY A 338 -16.83 -6.37 0.70
N TYR A 339 -16.95 -7.55 0.09
CA TYR A 339 -16.54 -8.81 0.70
C TYR A 339 -15.08 -9.11 0.35
N TRP A 340 -14.26 -9.38 1.38
CA TRP A 340 -12.83 -9.61 1.23
C TRP A 340 -12.40 -11.04 1.59
N GLY A 341 -13.02 -11.67 2.60
CA GLY A 341 -12.73 -13.02 3.06
C GLY A 341 -11.55 -13.10 4.05
N ASP A 342 -10.92 -14.26 4.14
CA ASP A 342 -9.73 -14.52 4.96
C ASP A 342 -8.52 -14.77 4.06
N SER A 343 -7.60 -13.83 3.99
CA SER A 343 -6.42 -13.88 3.13
C SER A 343 -5.16 -14.36 3.85
N ARG A 344 -5.26 -14.83 5.10
CA ARG A 344 -4.11 -15.29 5.87
C ARG A 344 -3.51 -16.55 5.28
N LEU A 345 -2.21 -16.53 5.02
CA LEU A 345 -1.49 -17.67 4.44
C LEU A 345 -1.39 -18.86 5.41
N GLU A 346 -1.21 -18.59 6.71
CA GLU A 346 -1.06 -19.61 7.74
C GLU A 346 -2.30 -20.49 7.96
N VAL A 347 -3.45 -20.10 7.42
CA VAL A 347 -4.67 -20.94 7.53
C VAL A 347 -4.79 -21.97 6.41
N ASN A 348 -3.88 -21.94 5.41
CA ASN A 348 -3.93 -22.84 4.25
C ASN A 348 -2.53 -23.29 3.82
N ASP A 349 -2.09 -24.43 4.34
CA ASP A 349 -0.72 -24.96 4.14
C ASP A 349 -0.34 -25.12 2.67
N GLU A 350 -1.29 -25.49 1.79
CA GLU A 350 -0.99 -25.70 0.36
C GLU A 350 -0.75 -24.37 -0.35
N ILE A 351 -1.58 -23.36 -0.09
CA ILE A 351 -1.40 -22.00 -0.63
C ILE A 351 -0.11 -21.40 -0.08
N ALA A 352 0.15 -21.52 1.24
CA ALA A 352 1.36 -21.03 1.88
C ALA A 352 2.64 -21.63 1.27
N ALA A 353 2.65 -22.95 1.04
CA ALA A 353 3.80 -23.62 0.43
C ALA A 353 4.05 -23.16 -1.02
N ARG A 354 2.99 -22.98 -1.82
CA ARG A 354 3.11 -22.46 -3.19
C ARG A 354 3.56 -21.01 -3.20
N PHE A 355 2.96 -20.16 -2.35
CA PHE A 355 3.38 -18.77 -2.18
C PHE A 355 4.87 -18.66 -1.85
N THR A 356 5.34 -19.48 -0.89
CA THR A 356 6.76 -19.55 -0.52
C THR A 356 7.67 -19.89 -1.71
N ALA A 357 7.27 -20.87 -2.51
CA ALA A 357 8.04 -21.28 -3.69
C ALA A 357 8.10 -20.18 -4.77
N GLU A 358 6.98 -19.51 -5.03
CA GLU A 358 6.92 -18.46 -6.05
C GLU A 358 7.66 -17.19 -5.58
N VAL A 359 7.53 -16.79 -4.30
CA VAL A 359 8.32 -15.68 -3.74
C VAL A 359 9.82 -15.95 -3.89
N ALA A 360 10.27 -17.16 -3.53
CA ALA A 360 11.68 -17.54 -3.67
C ALA A 360 12.13 -17.49 -5.15
N ALA A 361 11.30 -18.01 -6.07
CA ALA A 361 11.59 -17.98 -7.50
C ALA A 361 11.64 -16.55 -8.05
N TRP A 362 10.77 -15.66 -7.57
CA TRP A 362 10.73 -14.26 -7.98
C TRP A 362 11.89 -13.44 -7.41
N GLN A 363 12.29 -13.69 -6.16
CA GLN A 363 13.42 -13.00 -5.51
C GLN A 363 14.77 -13.36 -6.13
N PHE A 364 14.95 -14.62 -6.53
CA PHE A 364 16.17 -15.06 -7.19
C PHE A 364 16.02 -14.97 -8.71
N GLU A 365 17.03 -14.45 -9.43
CA GLU A 365 17.04 -14.45 -10.88
C GLU A 365 16.96 -15.92 -11.39
N ARG A 366 16.00 -16.17 -12.27
CA ARG A 366 16.05 -17.38 -13.10
C ARG A 366 17.06 -17.09 -14.21
N ASP A 367 18.20 -17.76 -14.14
CA ASP A 367 19.19 -17.78 -15.22
C ASP A 367 18.55 -18.28 -16.55
#